data_34f1c74a80182ae44440f6c62752dac7
#
_entry.id   34f1c74a80182ae44440f6c62752dac7
#
_cell.length_a   1.000
_cell.length_b   1.000
_cell.length_c   1.000
_cell.angle_alpha   90.00
_cell.angle_beta   90.00
_cell.angle_gamma   90.00
#
_symmetry.space_group_name_H-M   'P 1'
#
loop_
_entity.id
_entity.type
_entity.pdbx_description
1 polymer ?
#
loop_
_entity_poly.entity_id
_entity_poly.type
_entity_poly.pdbx_seq_one_letter_code
_entity_poly.pdbx_strand_id
1 'polypeptide(L)'
;DQGGIIQIMPEAMDLFNATTRDAANVAYGSIATLAPRPRSLRLATRIRSPYAALTATLYSTLYQFTSQRPASYPYAKLTAQQADMLEGNLARSVADTENDGIIPTLSMIWGKLIWAGEGDHLDVLGHFHDDVRPGAHVDWMTSGAHFTRARFHEELDCLAQFQIENS
;
A
#
# COMPACT_ATOMS: atom_id res chain seq x y z
N ASP A 1 20.48 6.83 -13.01
CA ASP A 1 19.92 5.65 -13.67
C ASP A 1 18.39 5.74 -13.59
N GLN A 2 17.71 6.07 -14.69
CA GLN A 2 16.26 6.27 -14.72
C GLN A 2 15.49 4.95 -14.98
N GLY A 3 16.21 3.83 -15.13
CA GLY A 3 15.64 2.56 -15.55
C GLY A 3 14.60 1.98 -14.59
N GLY A 4 14.78 2.15 -13.29
CA GLY A 4 13.86 1.59 -12.28
C GLY A 4 12.47 2.24 -12.30
N ILE A 5 12.40 3.55 -12.48
CA ILE A 5 11.10 4.25 -12.51
C ILE A 5 10.30 3.88 -13.76
N ILE A 6 10.97 3.75 -14.91
CA ILE A 6 10.31 3.35 -16.16
C ILE A 6 9.71 1.94 -16.04
N GLN A 7 10.37 1.04 -15.33
CA GLN A 7 9.92 -0.34 -15.17
C GLN A 7 8.63 -0.49 -14.35
N ILE A 8 8.35 0.45 -13.44
CA ILE A 8 7.13 0.44 -12.61
C ILE A 8 6.00 1.30 -13.17
N MET A 9 6.21 1.90 -14.35
CA MET A 9 5.11 2.62 -15.01
C MET A 9 4.02 1.66 -15.52
N PRO A 10 2.75 2.07 -15.51
CA PRO A 10 1.63 1.21 -15.90
C PRO A 10 1.85 0.48 -17.23
N GLU A 11 2.31 1.18 -18.25
CA GLU A 11 2.53 0.63 -19.59
C GLU A 11 3.63 -0.45 -19.61
N ALA A 12 4.68 -0.25 -18.82
CA ALA A 12 5.76 -1.24 -18.69
C ALA A 12 5.29 -2.48 -17.91
N MET A 13 4.47 -2.28 -16.88
CA MET A 13 3.86 -3.36 -16.12
C MET A 13 2.86 -4.15 -16.95
N ASP A 14 2.08 -3.50 -17.81
CA ASP A 14 1.19 -4.20 -18.74
C ASP A 14 1.96 -5.10 -19.71
N LEU A 15 3.04 -4.57 -20.28
CA LEU A 15 3.91 -5.38 -21.16
C LEU A 15 4.52 -6.56 -20.41
N PHE A 16 4.98 -6.33 -19.18
CA PHE A 16 5.51 -7.39 -18.31
C PHE A 16 4.43 -8.45 -18.05
N ASN A 17 3.24 -8.05 -17.63
CA ASN A 17 2.13 -8.97 -17.32
C ASN A 17 1.63 -9.72 -18.56
N ALA A 18 1.67 -9.10 -19.74
CA ALA A 18 1.28 -9.75 -21.00
C ALA A 18 2.28 -10.83 -21.45
N THR A 19 3.54 -10.68 -21.06
CA THR A 19 4.64 -11.57 -21.48
C THR A 19 5.07 -12.58 -20.41
N THR A 20 4.72 -12.31 -19.16
CA THR A 20 5.10 -13.13 -17.99
C THR A 20 3.87 -13.88 -17.47
N ARG A 21 4.04 -15.16 -17.18
CA ARG A 21 2.99 -16.00 -16.59
C ARG A 21 3.43 -16.46 -15.22
N ASP A 22 2.47 -16.58 -14.32
CA ASP A 22 2.70 -17.20 -13.03
C ASP A 22 3.21 -18.63 -13.21
N ALA A 23 4.20 -19.01 -12.42
CA ALA A 23 4.68 -20.38 -12.41
C ALA A 23 3.63 -21.29 -11.76
N ALA A 24 3.30 -22.40 -12.43
CA ALA A 24 2.22 -23.29 -12.00
C ALA A 24 2.42 -23.91 -10.60
N ASN A 25 3.67 -23.98 -10.13
CA ASN A 25 4.02 -24.58 -8.83
C ASN A 25 4.38 -23.54 -7.77
N VAL A 26 4.02 -22.26 -7.98
CA VAL A 26 4.28 -21.17 -7.04
C VAL A 26 2.95 -20.56 -6.61
N ALA A 27 2.74 -20.50 -5.31
CA ALA A 27 1.61 -19.77 -4.76
C ALA A 27 1.94 -18.27 -4.72
N TYR A 28 1.05 -17.46 -5.25
CA TYR A 28 1.18 -16.01 -5.27
C TYR A 28 0.19 -15.40 -4.28
N GLY A 29 0.68 -14.47 -3.47
CA GLY A 29 -0.14 -13.75 -2.53
C GLY A 29 0.26 -12.28 -2.44
N SER A 30 -0.67 -11.45 -2.04
CA SER A 30 -0.49 -10.01 -1.93
C SER A 30 -0.96 -9.45 -0.60
N ILE A 31 -0.32 -8.37 -0.19
CA ILE A 31 -0.72 -7.49 0.90
C ILE A 31 -1.14 -6.18 0.26
N ALA A 32 -2.27 -5.62 0.69
CA ALA A 32 -2.76 -4.34 0.18
C ALA A 32 -2.95 -3.33 1.31
N THR A 33 -2.45 -2.14 1.10
CA THR A 33 -2.58 -1.02 2.03
C THR A 33 -3.41 0.11 1.42
N LEU A 34 -4.06 0.85 2.30
CA LEU A 34 -4.83 2.03 1.95
C LEU A 34 -4.51 3.15 2.93
N ALA A 35 -3.84 4.18 2.44
CA ALA A 35 -3.54 5.34 3.27
C ALA A 35 -4.65 6.41 3.20
N PRO A 36 -4.86 7.18 4.27
CA PRO A 36 -5.83 8.25 4.27
C PRO A 36 -5.44 9.35 3.27
N ARG A 37 -6.42 9.93 2.62
CA ARG A 37 -6.15 11.08 1.72
C ARG A 37 -5.46 12.20 2.49
N PRO A 38 -4.40 12.82 1.94
CA PRO A 38 -3.71 13.92 2.59
C PRO A 38 -4.69 15.05 2.94
N ARG A 39 -4.68 15.44 4.21
CA ARG A 39 -5.46 16.60 4.65
C ARG A 39 -4.78 17.88 4.19
N SER A 40 -5.56 18.93 3.89
CA SER A 40 -4.99 20.20 3.43
C SER A 40 -3.93 20.72 4.41
N LEU A 41 -2.87 21.33 3.89
CA LEU A 41 -1.73 21.88 4.66
C LEU A 41 -2.13 22.76 5.86
N ARG A 42 -3.35 23.28 5.92
CA ARG A 42 -3.85 24.04 7.07
C ARG A 42 -3.93 23.22 8.37
N LEU A 43 -3.94 21.91 8.32
CA LEU A 43 -3.82 21.04 9.48
C LEU A 43 -2.36 20.73 9.85
N ALA A 44 -1.41 21.01 8.96
CA ALA A 44 0.02 20.87 9.20
C ALA A 44 0.56 21.78 10.33
N THR A 45 -0.19 22.80 10.74
CA THR A 45 0.15 23.66 11.88
C THR A 45 0.18 22.92 13.24
N ARG A 46 -0.27 21.66 13.27
CA ARG A 46 -0.15 20.77 14.44
C ARG A 46 1.05 19.83 14.38
N ILE A 47 1.84 19.89 13.31
CA ILE A 47 3.03 19.04 13.17
C ILE A 47 4.10 19.58 14.11
N ARG A 48 4.45 18.76 15.11
CA ARG A 48 5.32 19.15 16.23
C ARG A 48 6.81 19.13 15.90
N SER A 49 7.22 18.61 14.74
CA SER A 49 8.62 18.51 14.37
C SER A 49 8.86 18.82 12.88
N PRO A 50 10.04 19.42 12.53
CA PRO A 50 10.41 19.64 11.13
C PRO A 50 10.47 18.35 10.32
N TYR A 51 10.89 17.25 10.93
CA TYR A 51 10.92 15.93 10.31
C TYR A 51 9.50 15.47 9.90
N ALA A 52 8.55 15.50 10.82
CA ALA A 52 7.16 15.13 10.52
C ALA A 52 6.53 16.05 9.46
N ALA A 53 6.91 17.32 9.41
CA ALA A 53 6.46 18.24 8.35
C ALA A 53 7.00 17.83 7.00
N LEU A 54 8.28 17.46 6.92
CA LEU A 54 8.94 17.02 5.70
C LEU A 54 8.33 15.71 5.19
N THR A 55 8.18 14.72 6.05
CA THR A 55 7.64 13.39 5.71
C THR A 55 6.16 13.45 5.32
N ALA A 56 5.35 14.28 5.98
CA ALA A 56 3.96 14.53 5.61
C ALA A 56 3.84 15.24 4.24
N THR A 57 4.77 16.16 3.94
CA THR A 57 4.81 16.83 2.64
C THR A 57 5.19 15.84 1.53
N LEU A 58 6.19 15.00 1.78
CA LEU A 58 6.60 13.93 0.87
C LEU A 58 5.42 12.99 0.60
N TYR A 59 4.77 12.50 1.65
CA TYR A 59 3.58 11.66 1.54
C TYR A 59 2.49 12.32 0.70
N SER A 60 2.15 13.58 1.00
CA SER A 60 1.11 14.30 0.25
C SER A 60 1.43 14.42 -1.24
N THR A 61 2.71 14.67 -1.58
CA THR A 61 3.15 14.79 -2.97
C THR A 61 3.07 13.46 -3.69
N LEU A 62 3.56 12.39 -3.07
CA LEU A 62 3.53 11.04 -3.62
C LEU A 62 2.09 10.54 -3.79
N TYR A 63 1.25 10.71 -2.77
CA TYR A 63 -0.16 10.32 -2.82
C TYR A 63 -0.90 11.02 -3.99
N GLN A 64 -0.70 12.32 -4.15
CA GLN A 64 -1.33 13.09 -5.23
C GLN A 64 -0.82 12.64 -6.61
N PHE A 65 0.48 12.37 -6.74
CA PHE A 65 1.06 11.85 -7.97
C PHE A 65 0.47 10.47 -8.32
N THR A 66 0.42 9.56 -7.35
CA THR A 66 -0.13 8.21 -7.53
C THR A 66 -1.63 8.21 -7.82
N SER A 67 -2.36 9.22 -7.32
CA SER A 67 -3.79 9.39 -7.59
C SER A 67 -4.09 9.87 -9.01
N GLN A 68 -3.09 10.33 -9.76
CA GLN A 68 -3.28 10.77 -11.14
C GLN A 68 -3.43 9.56 -12.06
N ARG A 69 -4.55 9.45 -12.73
CA ARG A 69 -4.85 8.33 -13.61
C ARG A 69 -5.22 8.81 -15.01
N PRO A 70 -4.66 8.20 -16.05
CA PRO A 70 -5.25 8.34 -17.40
C PRO A 70 -6.65 7.71 -17.39
N ALA A 71 -7.67 8.48 -17.77
CA ALA A 71 -9.07 8.03 -17.79
C ALA A 71 -9.32 6.79 -18.68
N SER A 72 -8.41 6.51 -19.60
CA SER A 72 -8.49 5.41 -20.56
C SER A 72 -7.69 4.15 -20.12
N TYR A 73 -7.06 4.17 -18.97
CA TYR A 73 -6.20 3.05 -18.56
C TYR A 73 -7.04 1.89 -17.99
N PRO A 74 -6.92 0.67 -18.55
CA PRO A 74 -7.64 -0.48 -18.04
C PRO A 74 -6.95 -1.01 -16.76
N TYR A 75 -7.61 -0.88 -15.63
CA TYR A 75 -7.10 -1.45 -14.38
C TYR A 75 -7.45 -2.92 -14.24
N ALA A 76 -6.58 -3.66 -13.56
CA ALA A 76 -6.83 -5.04 -13.22
C ALA A 76 -8.18 -5.15 -12.47
N LYS A 77 -9.02 -6.08 -12.91
CA LYS A 77 -10.29 -6.37 -12.24
C LYS A 77 -10.03 -7.37 -11.14
N LEU A 78 -10.46 -7.01 -9.93
CA LEU A 78 -10.46 -7.93 -8.81
C LEU A 78 -11.44 -9.08 -9.07
N THR A 79 -11.10 -10.28 -8.61
CA THR A 79 -12.08 -11.34 -8.45
C THR A 79 -13.08 -10.98 -7.36
N ALA A 80 -14.26 -11.59 -7.36
CA ALA A 80 -15.26 -11.35 -6.31
C ALA A 80 -14.67 -11.61 -4.91
N GLN A 81 -13.91 -12.70 -4.75
CA GLN A 81 -13.26 -13.03 -3.47
C GLN A 81 -12.25 -11.97 -3.00
N GLN A 82 -11.45 -11.43 -3.93
CA GLN A 82 -10.49 -10.35 -3.61
C GLN A 82 -11.22 -9.06 -3.21
N ALA A 83 -12.30 -8.73 -3.93
CA ALA A 83 -13.11 -7.55 -3.62
C ALA A 83 -13.80 -7.68 -2.25
N ASP A 84 -14.44 -8.81 -1.98
CA ASP A 84 -15.12 -9.09 -0.71
C ASP A 84 -14.13 -9.02 0.47
N MET A 85 -12.94 -9.60 0.31
CA MET A 85 -11.90 -9.55 1.34
C MET A 85 -11.38 -8.12 1.55
N LEU A 86 -11.11 -7.38 0.47
CA LEU A 86 -10.65 -6.00 0.55
C LEU A 86 -11.68 -5.10 1.24
N GLU A 87 -12.94 -5.18 0.83
CA GLU A 87 -14.04 -4.42 1.42
C GLU A 87 -14.31 -4.84 2.86
N GLY A 88 -14.24 -6.13 3.18
CA GLY A 88 -14.39 -6.64 4.54
C GLY A 88 -13.35 -6.09 5.51
N ASN A 89 -12.08 -6.05 5.10
CA ASN A 89 -10.99 -5.57 5.95
C ASN A 89 -10.97 -4.03 6.09
N LEU A 90 -11.34 -3.31 5.05
CA LEU A 90 -11.37 -1.85 5.05
C LEU A 90 -12.73 -1.26 5.44
N ALA A 91 -13.76 -2.10 5.62
CA ALA A 91 -15.15 -1.74 5.91
C ALA A 91 -15.75 -0.73 4.89
N ARG A 92 -15.20 -0.70 3.68
CA ARG A 92 -15.66 0.14 2.57
C ARG A 92 -15.06 -0.29 1.24
N SER A 93 -15.68 0.09 0.15
CA SER A 93 -15.09 -0.04 -1.18
C SER A 93 -13.92 0.94 -1.37
N VAL A 94 -12.96 0.54 -2.21
CA VAL A 94 -11.77 1.32 -2.56
C VAL A 94 -11.95 1.93 -3.94
N ALA A 95 -11.82 3.23 -4.02
CA ALA A 95 -11.87 3.93 -5.30
C ALA A 95 -10.55 3.78 -6.07
N ASP A 96 -10.66 3.84 -7.37
CA ASP A 96 -9.53 3.69 -8.29
C ASP A 96 -8.36 4.66 -8.05
N THR A 97 -8.62 5.84 -7.52
CA THR A 97 -7.60 6.86 -7.24
C THR A 97 -7.00 6.73 -5.84
N GLU A 98 -7.46 5.78 -5.04
CA GLU A 98 -6.96 5.58 -3.69
C GLU A 98 -5.71 4.70 -3.71
N ASN A 99 -4.77 5.04 -2.82
CA ASN A 99 -3.44 4.46 -2.81
C ASN A 99 -2.83 4.51 -1.40
N ASP A 100 -1.67 3.92 -1.25
CA ASP A 100 -0.90 3.90 -0.01
C ASP A 100 0.17 4.99 0.08
N GLY A 101 0.15 5.94 -0.84
CA GLY A 101 1.15 7.00 -1.00
C GLY A 101 2.15 6.71 -2.12
N ILE A 102 2.34 5.46 -2.52
CA ILE A 102 3.29 5.07 -3.59
C ILE A 102 2.61 4.24 -4.67
N ILE A 103 1.77 3.28 -4.29
CA ILE A 103 1.12 2.32 -5.20
C ILE A 103 -0.40 2.46 -5.10
N PRO A 104 -1.15 2.46 -6.21
CA PRO A 104 -2.60 2.36 -6.18
C PRO A 104 -3.04 1.07 -5.48
N THR A 105 -3.95 1.17 -4.48
CA THR A 105 -4.34 0.03 -3.65
C THR A 105 -4.81 -1.17 -4.48
N LEU A 106 -5.62 -0.93 -5.50
CA LEU A 106 -6.12 -2.01 -6.37
C LEU A 106 -5.03 -2.67 -7.21
N SER A 107 -3.91 -1.98 -7.45
CA SER A 107 -2.77 -2.51 -8.21
C SER A 107 -1.87 -3.42 -7.39
N MET A 108 -2.00 -3.43 -6.06
CA MET A 108 -1.21 -4.30 -5.19
C MET A 108 -1.72 -5.75 -5.20
N ILE A 109 -2.93 -5.98 -5.70
CA ILE A 109 -3.62 -7.25 -5.53
C ILE A 109 -3.29 -8.18 -6.68
N TRP A 110 -2.52 -9.24 -6.35
CA TRP A 110 -2.14 -10.32 -7.24
C TRP A 110 -2.23 -11.67 -6.52
N GLY A 111 -2.75 -12.70 -7.19
CA GLY A 111 -2.96 -14.00 -6.55
C GLY A 111 -3.97 -13.96 -5.41
N LYS A 112 -3.66 -14.61 -4.29
CA LYS A 112 -4.48 -14.58 -3.07
C LYS A 112 -4.25 -13.26 -2.33
N LEU A 113 -5.28 -12.49 -2.07
CA LEU A 113 -5.16 -11.38 -1.12
C LEU A 113 -5.00 -11.99 0.29
N ILE A 114 -3.84 -11.78 0.91
CA ILE A 114 -3.49 -12.38 2.20
C ILE A 114 -3.95 -11.49 3.34
N TRP A 115 -3.70 -10.19 3.21
CA TRP A 115 -4.04 -9.20 4.20
C TRP A 115 -4.35 -7.86 3.51
N ALA A 116 -5.26 -7.09 4.08
CA ALA A 116 -5.50 -5.71 3.68
C ALA A 116 -5.80 -4.85 4.90
N GLY A 117 -5.32 -3.61 4.91
CA GLY A 117 -5.55 -2.71 6.04
C GLY A 117 -5.22 -1.25 5.75
N GLU A 118 -5.64 -0.39 6.68
CA GLU A 118 -5.21 1.01 6.64
C GLU A 118 -3.74 1.12 7.03
N GLY A 119 -2.95 1.71 6.14
CA GLY A 119 -1.52 1.92 6.29
C GLY A 119 -0.96 2.61 5.06
N ASP A 120 0.22 3.22 5.19
CA ASP A 120 0.98 3.65 4.02
C ASP A 120 1.97 2.56 3.57
N HIS A 121 2.62 2.81 2.44
CA HIS A 121 3.50 1.84 1.80
C HIS A 121 4.65 1.34 2.67
N LEU A 122 5.11 2.16 3.60
CA LEU A 122 6.26 1.84 4.45
C LEU A 122 5.85 1.24 5.79
N ASP A 123 4.59 1.41 6.19
CA ASP A 123 4.06 0.87 7.44
C ASP A 123 4.19 -0.66 7.49
N VAL A 124 3.80 -1.35 6.42
CA VAL A 124 3.89 -2.82 6.30
C VAL A 124 5.32 -3.35 6.22
N LEU A 125 6.29 -2.47 5.98
CA LEU A 125 7.71 -2.79 6.05
C LEU A 125 8.33 -2.51 7.43
N GLY A 126 7.51 -2.11 8.41
CA GLY A 126 7.93 -1.81 9.76
C GLY A 126 8.33 -0.35 10.01
N HIS A 127 8.00 0.57 9.09
CA HIS A 127 8.32 2.00 9.21
C HIS A 127 7.09 2.82 9.64
N PHE A 128 6.54 2.51 10.79
CA PHE A 128 5.40 3.18 11.40
C PHE A 128 5.77 3.84 12.74
N HIS A 129 4.94 4.74 13.22
CA HIS A 129 5.12 5.35 14.54
C HIS A 129 4.75 4.35 15.64
N ASP A 130 5.70 4.11 16.54
CA ASP A 130 5.52 3.18 17.65
C ASP A 130 5.60 3.91 19.00
N ASP A 131 4.44 4.14 19.61
CA ASP A 131 4.34 4.78 20.92
C ASP A 131 4.87 3.89 22.07
N VAL A 132 4.88 2.58 21.91
CA VAL A 132 5.28 1.63 22.96
C VAL A 132 6.80 1.50 23.04
N ARG A 133 7.49 1.58 21.90
CA ARG A 133 8.95 1.55 21.82
C ARG A 133 9.45 2.65 20.90
N PRO A 134 9.48 3.90 21.38
CA PRO A 134 9.96 5.01 20.57
C PRO A 134 11.37 4.73 20.03
N GLY A 135 11.54 4.90 18.71
CA GLY A 135 12.79 4.65 18.01
C GLY A 135 13.05 3.20 17.58
N ALA A 136 12.20 2.23 17.94
CA ALA A 136 12.26 0.87 17.39
C ALA A 136 11.80 0.84 15.92
N HIS A 137 10.84 1.67 15.58
CA HIS A 137 10.34 1.89 14.24
C HIS A 137 10.40 3.39 13.93
N VAL A 138 10.73 3.73 12.70
CA VAL A 138 10.83 5.12 12.23
C VAL A 138 9.77 5.31 11.16
N ASP A 139 8.80 6.15 11.46
CA ASP A 139 7.77 6.57 10.50
C ASP A 139 8.39 7.47 9.43
N TRP A 140 8.55 6.94 8.22
CA TRP A 140 9.14 7.65 7.10
C TRP A 140 8.10 8.38 6.24
N MET A 141 6.83 8.04 6.41
CA MET A 141 5.74 8.67 5.69
C MET A 141 4.63 9.01 6.69
N THR A 142 4.64 10.23 7.23
CA THR A 142 3.61 10.66 8.18
C THR A 142 2.25 10.81 7.47
N SER A 143 1.67 9.68 7.09
CA SER A 143 0.41 9.57 6.36
C SER A 143 -0.82 9.87 7.23
N GLY A 144 -0.69 9.60 8.53
CA GLY A 144 -1.79 9.64 9.47
C GLY A 144 -2.70 8.41 9.43
N ALA A 145 -2.23 7.31 8.89
CA ALA A 145 -2.94 6.03 8.88
C ALA A 145 -3.05 5.40 10.29
N HIS A 146 -2.25 5.89 11.24
CA HIS A 146 -2.20 5.35 12.60
C HIS A 146 -1.96 3.84 12.64
N PHE A 147 -1.08 3.37 11.76
CA PHE A 147 -0.67 1.98 11.73
C PHE A 147 -0.02 1.60 13.06
N THR A 148 -0.30 0.38 13.53
CA THR A 148 0.12 -0.04 14.86
C THR A 148 0.95 -1.33 14.82
N ARG A 149 1.73 -1.57 15.87
CA ARG A 149 2.44 -2.83 16.05
C ARG A 149 1.49 -4.04 16.02
N ALA A 150 0.28 -3.92 16.54
CA ALA A 150 -0.70 -5.00 16.51
C ALA A 150 -1.08 -5.37 15.07
N ARG A 151 -1.33 -4.37 14.22
CA ARG A 151 -1.58 -4.58 12.78
C ARG A 151 -0.38 -5.17 12.06
N PHE A 152 0.82 -4.73 12.39
CA PHE A 152 2.04 -5.30 11.83
C PHE A 152 2.20 -6.79 12.17
N HIS A 153 1.91 -7.18 13.41
CA HIS A 153 1.94 -8.59 13.80
C HIS A 153 0.84 -9.39 13.12
N GLU A 154 -0.39 -8.85 13.01
CA GLU A 154 -1.49 -9.47 12.29
C GLU A 154 -1.12 -9.76 10.82
N GLU A 155 -0.51 -8.81 10.15
CA GLU A 155 -0.01 -8.97 8.78
C GLU A 155 1.03 -10.09 8.69
N LEU A 156 2.02 -10.10 9.60
CA LEU A 156 3.06 -11.14 9.64
C LEU A 156 2.48 -12.51 9.94
N ASP A 157 1.48 -12.62 10.81
CA ASP A 157 0.79 -13.87 11.11
C ASP A 157 0.03 -14.39 9.88
N CYS A 158 -0.63 -13.50 9.12
CA CYS A 158 -1.28 -13.85 7.85
C CYS A 158 -0.27 -14.35 6.80
N LEU A 159 0.89 -13.69 6.70
CA LEU A 159 1.99 -14.12 5.83
C LEU A 159 2.53 -15.52 6.22
N ALA A 160 2.78 -15.74 7.51
CA ALA A 160 3.26 -17.01 8.02
C ALA A 160 2.25 -18.13 7.74
N GLN A 161 0.97 -17.86 7.93
CA GLN A 161 -0.09 -18.82 7.64
C GLN A 161 -0.14 -19.16 6.14
N PHE A 162 -0.05 -18.14 5.27
CA PHE A 162 0.01 -18.36 3.83
C PHE A 162 1.19 -19.26 3.42
N GLN A 163 2.37 -19.06 4.01
CA GLN A 163 3.53 -19.91 3.75
C GLN A 163 3.29 -21.35 4.18
N ILE A 164 2.71 -21.57 5.36
CA ILE A 164 2.41 -22.90 5.88
C ILE A 164 1.41 -23.63 4.97
N GLU A 165 0.38 -22.94 4.48
CA GLU A 165 -0.65 -23.51 3.61
C GLU A 165 -0.12 -23.91 2.22
N ASN A 166 1.01 -23.36 1.79
CA ASN A 166 1.57 -23.53 0.44
C ASN A 166 2.97 -24.16 0.44
N SER A 167 3.40 -24.75 1.56
CA SER A 167 4.64 -25.53 1.69
C SER A 167 4.39 -27.03 1.53
#